data_9979a836710f0254d16b3d83615d24a0
#
_entry.id   9979a836710f0254d16b3d83615d24a0
#
_cell.length_a   1.000
_cell.length_b   1.000
_cell.length_c   1.000
_cell.angle_alpha   90.00
_cell.angle_beta   90.00
_cell.angle_gamma   90.00
#
_symmetry.space_group_name_H-M   'P 1'
#
loop_
_entity.id
_entity.type
_entity.pdbx_description
1 polymer ?
#
loop_
_entity_poly.entity_id
_entity_poly.type
_entity_poly.pdbx_seq_one_letter_code
_entity_poly.pdbx_strand_id
1 'polypeptide(L)'
;MSDWLRVCPLEESPRLGARVVKSGETDIAVFRNAVDEVFAVDDRCPHKGGPLSQGIVHDRRVTCPLHGWTTHLDTGEVAAPDQGCTRRYRVRVDKGVVFLNLRQ
;
A
#
# COMPACT_ATOMS: atom_id res chain seq x y z
N MET A 1 -7.33 -11.93 -20.82
CA MET A 1 -7.86 -11.70 -19.48
C MET A 1 -7.17 -10.52 -18.83
N SER A 2 -7.90 -9.77 -18.07
CA SER A 2 -7.33 -8.62 -17.37
C SER A 2 -6.60 -9.06 -16.11
N ASP A 3 -5.42 -8.47 -15.86
CA ASP A 3 -4.70 -8.67 -14.60
C ASP A 3 -5.16 -7.70 -13.52
N TRP A 4 -6.16 -6.88 -13.83
CA TRP A 4 -6.69 -5.90 -12.90
C TRP A 4 -7.80 -6.48 -12.05
N LEU A 5 -7.63 -6.38 -10.74
CA LEU A 5 -8.61 -6.81 -9.75
C LEU A 5 -9.35 -5.59 -9.22
N ARG A 6 -10.69 -5.62 -9.28
CA ARG A 6 -11.50 -4.59 -8.65
C ARG A 6 -11.42 -4.74 -7.14
N VAL A 7 -10.99 -3.68 -6.47
CA VAL A 7 -10.86 -3.71 -5.00
C VAL A 7 -12.13 -3.19 -4.32
N CYS A 8 -12.43 -1.91 -4.53
CA CYS A 8 -13.60 -1.27 -3.91
C CYS A 8 -13.78 0.12 -4.50
N PRO A 9 -14.96 0.74 -4.30
CA PRO A 9 -15.10 2.17 -4.56
C PRO A 9 -14.11 2.96 -3.71
N LEU A 10 -13.55 4.04 -4.26
CA LEU A 10 -12.57 4.86 -3.55
C LEU A 10 -13.10 5.37 -2.22
N GLU A 11 -14.36 5.76 -2.18
CA GLU A 11 -15.02 6.28 -0.98
C GLU A 11 -15.10 5.27 0.16
N GLU A 12 -14.99 3.96 -0.15
CA GLU A 12 -14.99 2.89 0.86
C GLU A 12 -13.59 2.55 1.35
N SER A 13 -12.55 3.12 0.72
CA SER A 13 -11.18 2.96 1.18
C SER A 13 -10.91 4.00 2.26
N PRO A 14 -10.39 3.59 3.44
CA PRO A 14 -10.19 4.57 4.52
C PRO A 14 -9.14 5.60 4.14
N ARG A 15 -9.50 6.89 4.29
CA ARG A 15 -8.55 7.98 4.06
C ARG A 15 -7.49 7.96 5.15
N LEU A 16 -6.22 8.13 4.77
CA LEU A 16 -5.06 8.03 5.67
C LEU A 16 -4.98 6.64 6.32
N GLY A 17 -5.45 5.63 5.61
CA GLY A 17 -5.44 4.27 6.08
C GLY A 17 -5.21 3.29 4.95
N ALA A 18 -5.49 2.03 5.23
CA ALA A 18 -5.26 0.95 4.28
C ALA A 18 -6.36 -0.09 4.31
N ARG A 19 -6.52 -0.76 3.18
CA ARG A 19 -7.37 -1.93 3.05
C ARG A 19 -6.49 -3.10 2.61
N VAL A 20 -6.63 -4.24 3.27
CA VAL A 20 -5.81 -5.42 2.94
C VAL A 20 -6.54 -6.27 1.92
N VAL A 21 -5.84 -6.62 0.84
CA VAL A 21 -6.33 -7.54 -0.19
C VAL A 21 -5.51 -8.81 -0.09
N LYS A 22 -6.17 -9.94 0.03
CA LYS A 22 -5.48 -11.22 0.09
C LYS A 22 -5.36 -11.79 -1.32
N SER A 23 -4.12 -12.16 -1.69
CA SER A 23 -3.83 -12.75 -2.99
C SER A 23 -2.91 -13.95 -2.78
N GLY A 24 -3.48 -15.15 -2.81
CA GLY A 24 -2.73 -16.36 -2.51
C GLY A 24 -2.16 -16.31 -1.09
N GLU A 25 -0.85 -16.44 -0.96
CA GLU A 25 -0.16 -16.38 0.32
C GLU A 25 0.32 -14.97 0.69
N THR A 26 0.03 -14.00 -0.16
CA THR A 26 0.50 -12.63 0.00
C THR A 26 -0.66 -11.72 0.38
N ASP A 27 -0.47 -10.92 1.41
CA ASP A 27 -1.39 -9.85 1.75
C ASP A 27 -0.86 -8.55 1.13
N ILE A 28 -1.74 -7.80 0.47
CA ILE A 28 -1.40 -6.54 -0.19
C ILE A 28 -2.14 -5.43 0.53
N ALA A 29 -1.40 -4.43 0.98
CA ALA A 29 -1.99 -3.24 1.60
C ALA A 29 -2.24 -2.18 0.54
N VAL A 30 -3.49 -1.75 0.41
CA VAL A 30 -3.90 -0.69 -0.50
C VAL A 30 -4.15 0.56 0.32
N PHE A 31 -3.30 1.56 0.16
CA PHE A 31 -3.31 2.79 0.95
C PHE A 31 -4.00 3.93 0.20
N ARG A 32 -4.65 4.80 0.96
CA ARG A 32 -5.22 6.03 0.45
C ARG A 32 -4.72 7.18 1.32
N ASN A 33 -4.12 8.19 0.69
CA ASN A 33 -3.62 9.34 1.44
C ASN A 33 -4.66 10.48 1.53
N ALA A 34 -4.25 11.62 2.09
CA ALA A 34 -5.16 12.74 2.32
C ALA A 34 -5.68 13.40 1.05
N VAL A 35 -4.96 13.25 -0.07
CA VAL A 35 -5.35 13.85 -1.36
C VAL A 35 -5.88 12.79 -2.33
N ASP A 36 -6.34 11.66 -1.79
CA ASP A 36 -6.97 10.57 -2.53
C ASP A 36 -6.05 9.86 -3.55
N GLU A 37 -4.74 9.96 -3.37
CA GLU A 37 -3.81 9.11 -4.09
C GLU A 37 -3.83 7.72 -3.47
N VAL A 38 -3.76 6.70 -4.32
CA VAL A 38 -3.86 5.30 -3.90
C VAL A 38 -2.58 4.57 -4.28
N PHE A 39 -2.08 3.78 -3.34
CA PHE A 39 -0.84 3.00 -3.51
C PHE A 39 -1.04 1.59 -2.99
N ALA A 40 -0.32 0.63 -3.57
CA ALA A 40 -0.39 -0.75 -3.13
C ALA A 40 1.02 -1.34 -2.98
N VAL A 41 1.27 -1.93 -1.82
CA VAL A 41 2.53 -2.61 -1.52
C VAL A 41 2.21 -3.87 -0.72
N ASP A 42 3.19 -4.78 -0.62
CA ASP A 42 3.03 -5.93 0.26
C ASP A 42 2.74 -5.44 1.69
N ASP A 43 1.79 -6.06 2.36
CA ASP A 43 1.44 -5.72 3.73
C ASP A 43 2.46 -6.31 4.69
N ARG A 44 3.70 -5.89 4.51
CA ARG A 44 4.81 -6.40 5.27
C ARG A 44 5.93 -5.37 5.36
N CYS A 45 6.26 -4.98 6.58
CA CYS A 45 7.38 -4.07 6.83
C CYS A 45 8.70 -4.74 6.42
N PRO A 46 9.54 -4.10 5.60
CA PRO A 46 10.82 -4.69 5.18
C PRO A 46 11.76 -5.00 6.34
N HIS A 47 11.57 -4.34 7.48
CA HIS A 47 12.43 -4.52 8.65
C HIS A 47 12.10 -5.80 9.42
N LYS A 48 10.90 -5.92 9.96
CA LYS A 48 10.52 -7.04 10.84
C LYS A 48 9.28 -7.80 10.37
N GLY A 49 8.76 -7.50 9.20
CA GLY A 49 7.60 -8.20 8.68
C GLY A 49 6.28 -7.83 9.32
N GLY A 50 6.24 -6.76 10.11
CA GLY A 50 4.97 -6.28 10.67
C GLY A 50 4.04 -5.73 9.60
N PRO A 51 2.71 -5.66 9.88
CA PRO A 51 1.75 -5.24 8.86
C PRO A 51 1.82 -3.73 8.61
N LEU A 52 2.24 -3.35 7.41
CA LEU A 52 2.29 -1.94 7.00
C LEU A 52 0.90 -1.31 7.02
N SER A 53 -0.16 -2.10 6.80
CA SER A 53 -1.54 -1.60 6.83
C SER A 53 -1.93 -1.00 8.17
N GLN A 54 -1.24 -1.34 9.25
CA GLN A 54 -1.45 -0.78 10.57
C GLN A 54 -0.64 0.50 10.82
N GLY A 55 0.16 0.90 9.84
CA GLY A 55 1.04 2.06 9.97
C GLY A 55 0.30 3.38 9.78
N ILE A 56 1.04 4.46 10.01
CA ILE A 56 0.55 5.82 9.88
C ILE A 56 0.88 6.34 8.48
N VAL A 57 -0.16 6.68 7.72
CA VAL A 57 0.00 7.24 6.37
C VAL A 57 0.16 8.75 6.46
N HIS A 58 1.19 9.26 5.79
CA HIS A 58 1.42 10.71 5.68
C HIS A 58 2.07 11.01 4.33
N ASP A 59 1.49 11.93 3.58
CA ASP A 59 1.90 12.23 2.21
C ASP A 59 1.89 10.95 1.35
N ARG A 60 3.01 10.56 0.81
CA ARG A 60 3.17 9.34 0.02
C ARG A 60 4.02 8.32 0.75
N ARG A 61 3.87 8.27 2.08
CA ARG A 61 4.68 7.42 2.95
C ARG A 61 3.82 6.76 4.00
N VAL A 62 4.33 5.65 4.53
CA VAL A 62 3.73 4.99 5.67
C VAL A 62 4.83 4.67 6.69
N THR A 63 4.55 4.97 7.96
CA THR A 63 5.48 4.67 9.06
C THR A 63 5.02 3.40 9.74
N CYS A 64 5.90 2.40 9.77
CA CYS A 64 5.64 1.10 10.40
C CYS A 64 5.43 1.28 11.90
N PRO A 65 4.38 0.69 12.48
CA PRO A 65 4.08 0.89 13.91
C PRO A 65 5.08 0.23 14.85
N LEU A 66 5.85 -0.75 14.37
CA LEU A 66 6.75 -1.52 15.26
C LEU A 66 8.03 -0.78 15.57
N HIS A 67 8.71 -0.23 14.59
CA HIS A 67 10.02 0.39 14.79
C HIS A 67 10.15 1.77 14.15
N GLY A 68 9.06 2.34 13.69
CA GLY A 68 9.07 3.68 13.13
C GLY A 68 9.74 3.81 11.76
N TRP A 69 10.01 2.71 11.08
CA TRP A 69 10.56 2.76 9.74
C TRP A 69 9.53 3.34 8.77
N THR A 70 9.97 4.27 7.95
CA THR A 70 9.12 4.92 6.95
C THR A 70 9.39 4.34 5.57
N THR A 71 8.33 3.94 4.88
CA THR A 71 8.41 3.40 3.53
C THR A 71 7.73 4.36 2.57
N HIS A 72 8.40 4.66 1.45
CA HIS A 72 7.81 5.45 0.38
C HIS A 72 6.82 4.58 -0.39
N LEU A 73 5.55 4.99 -0.42
CA LEU A 73 4.50 4.21 -1.08
C LEU A 73 4.59 4.28 -2.60
N ASP A 74 5.16 5.35 -3.13
CA ASP A 74 5.30 5.54 -4.57
C ASP A 74 6.47 4.76 -5.17
N THR A 75 7.48 4.41 -4.38
CA THR A 75 8.64 3.66 -4.86
C THR A 75 8.81 2.29 -4.20
N GLY A 76 8.23 2.09 -3.02
CA GLY A 76 8.42 0.89 -2.22
C GLY A 76 9.71 0.88 -1.40
N GLU A 77 10.49 1.95 -1.47
CA GLU A 77 11.77 2.04 -0.77
C GLU A 77 11.62 2.59 0.63
N VAL A 78 12.46 2.10 1.55
CA VAL A 78 12.52 2.62 2.91
C VAL A 78 13.28 3.94 2.90
N ALA A 79 12.78 4.91 3.68
CA ALA A 79 13.41 6.22 3.79
C ALA A 79 14.74 6.12 4.54
N ALA A 80 15.75 6.92 4.07
CA ALA A 80 17.03 6.99 4.76
C ALA A 80 16.85 7.46 6.22
N PRO A 81 17.70 7.03 7.16
CA PRO A 81 18.93 6.27 6.97
C PRO A 81 18.76 4.75 6.88
N ASP A 82 17.55 4.26 7.05
CA ASP A 82 17.28 2.84 6.98
C ASP A 82 17.35 2.36 5.52
N GLN A 83 17.46 1.05 5.33
CA GLN A 83 17.58 0.46 3.99
C GLN A 83 16.65 -0.72 3.85
N GLY A 84 16.08 -0.85 2.66
CA GLY A 84 15.17 -1.93 2.34
C GLY A 84 14.13 -1.47 1.34
N CYS A 85 13.33 -2.41 0.89
CA CYS A 85 12.22 -2.13 0.00
C CYS A 85 11.12 -3.16 0.20
N THR A 86 9.90 -2.77 -0.15
CA THR A 86 8.77 -3.67 -0.20
C THR A 86 8.27 -3.74 -1.63
N ARG A 87 7.64 -4.85 -1.99
CA ARG A 87 7.09 -5.05 -3.32
C ARG A 87 5.93 -4.10 -3.55
N ARG A 88 5.97 -3.40 -4.68
CA ARG A 88 4.96 -2.43 -5.07
C ARG A 88 4.08 -2.99 -6.18
N TYR A 89 2.80 -2.64 -6.16
CA TYR A 89 1.84 -3.04 -7.19
C TYR A 89 1.27 -1.82 -7.86
N ARG A 90 0.89 -1.97 -9.13
CA ARG A 90 0.22 -0.90 -9.86
C ARG A 90 -1.22 -0.79 -9.38
N VAL A 91 -1.67 0.45 -9.25
CA VAL A 91 -3.04 0.78 -8.84
C VAL A 91 -3.58 1.81 -9.81
N ARG A 92 -4.85 1.74 -10.12
CA ARG A 92 -5.52 2.84 -10.81
C ARG A 92 -6.89 3.05 -10.20
N VAL A 93 -7.36 4.28 -10.31
CA VAL A 93 -8.72 4.66 -9.94
C VAL A 93 -9.44 5.03 -11.23
N ASP A 94 -10.50 4.31 -11.55
CA ASP A 94 -11.28 4.53 -12.75
C ASP A 94 -12.74 4.67 -12.37
N LYS A 95 -13.34 5.82 -12.71
CA LYS A 95 -14.74 6.14 -12.39
C LYS A 95 -15.03 5.93 -10.89
N GLY A 96 -14.10 6.36 -10.04
CA GLY A 96 -14.26 6.28 -8.61
C GLY A 96 -14.10 4.89 -8.01
N VAL A 97 -13.56 3.93 -8.78
CA VAL A 97 -13.33 2.56 -8.32
C VAL A 97 -11.84 2.25 -8.35
N VAL A 98 -11.35 1.64 -7.29
CA VAL A 98 -9.93 1.27 -7.15
C VAL A 98 -9.70 -0.10 -7.77
N PHE A 99 -8.70 -0.18 -8.65
CA PHE A 99 -8.26 -1.43 -9.26
C PHE A 99 -6.80 -1.68 -8.93
N LEU A 100 -6.48 -2.93 -8.69
CA LEU A 100 -5.15 -3.40 -8.32
C LEU A 100 -4.64 -4.36 -9.39
N ASN A 101 -3.42 -4.13 -9.88
CA ASN A 101 -2.78 -5.04 -10.81
C ASN A 101 -1.89 -6.00 -10.03
N LEU A 102 -2.21 -7.29 -10.07
CA LEU A 102 -1.47 -8.33 -9.36
C LEU A 102 -0.17 -8.71 -10.05
N ARG A 103 0.01 -8.28 -11.28
CA ARG A 103 1.27 -8.46 -12.02
C ARG A 103 2.22 -7.31 -11.73
N GLN A 104 3.47 -7.63 -11.78
CA GLN A 104 4.52 -6.63 -11.70
C GLN A 104 5.21 -6.40 -13.01
#